data_d8ce3e88a83709046e6f3d1f6da9551f
#
_entry.id   d8ce3e88a83709046e6f3d1f6da9551f
#
_cell.length_a   1.000
_cell.length_b   1.000
_cell.length_c   1.000
_cell.angle_alpha   90.00
_cell.angle_beta   90.00
_cell.angle_gamma   90.00
#
_symmetry.space_group_name_H-M   'P 1'
#
loop_
_entity.id
_entity.type
_entity.pdbx_description
1 polymer ?
#
loop_
_entity_poly.entity_id
_entity_poly.type
_entity_poly.pdbx_seq_one_letter_code
_entity_poly.pdbx_strand_id
1 'polypeptide(L)'
;MNIHVERYGQGEKIIFIHGSGWNTRMWYNQRDYLKSSMEVILVDLPGHGKSPGDGCDSVEEYKEAVYGVIRRLNTGRCYVAGHSLGGAITMSLALSYPDAIKGVVLIGTGAKLRVLPQILEGITKDKENTVQNIVTLAFSKKASSTLKSDDFDETIKCRAEVIYKDFNACDHFNIMDFVSSLQVPALIICGTDDSLTPPKYSYYLNKEIKGSRLVLIEDAGHMVMMEKLEKVNRAIEEFVRGQLDTHG
;
A
#
# COMPACT_ATOMS: atom_id res chain seq x y z
N MET A 1 -19.57 4.54 -1.74
CA MET A 1 -19.58 3.07 -1.98
C MET A 1 -19.29 2.35 -0.68
N ASN A 2 -19.94 1.20 -0.42
CA ASN A 2 -19.72 0.43 0.81
C ASN A 2 -18.72 -0.69 0.52
N ILE A 3 -17.41 -0.43 0.71
CA ILE A 3 -16.36 -1.42 0.50
C ILE A 3 -16.18 -2.31 1.73
N HIS A 4 -15.66 -3.52 1.50
CA HIS A 4 -15.41 -4.52 2.53
C HIS A 4 -14.29 -4.09 3.48
N VAL A 5 -14.49 -4.37 4.77
CA VAL A 5 -13.54 -4.04 5.84
C VAL A 5 -13.47 -5.18 6.83
N GLU A 6 -12.28 -5.51 7.26
CA GLU A 6 -12.01 -6.42 8.38
C GLU A 6 -11.37 -5.64 9.52
N ARG A 7 -11.73 -5.96 10.78
CA ARG A 7 -11.21 -5.27 11.97
C ARG A 7 -10.73 -6.28 13.01
N TYR A 8 -9.56 -6.02 13.58
CA TYR A 8 -8.91 -6.91 14.54
C TYR A 8 -8.17 -6.11 15.61
N GLY A 9 -8.19 -6.61 16.87
CA GLY A 9 -7.50 -5.96 17.97
C GLY A 9 -8.20 -4.72 18.50
N GLN A 10 -7.49 -3.95 19.30
CA GLN A 10 -7.96 -2.72 19.96
C GLN A 10 -6.79 -1.75 20.14
N GLY A 11 -7.06 -0.47 20.37
CA GLY A 11 -6.05 0.55 20.61
C GLY A 11 -5.92 1.55 19.46
N GLU A 12 -4.70 1.99 19.19
CA GLU A 12 -4.43 2.89 18.07
C GLU A 12 -4.80 2.23 16.74
N LYS A 13 -5.51 3.00 15.92
CA LYS A 13 -6.06 2.48 14.66
C LYS A 13 -5.07 2.64 13.53
N ILE A 14 -4.85 1.55 12.81
CA ILE A 14 -4.08 1.55 11.57
C ILE A 14 -4.88 0.89 10.45
N ILE A 15 -5.07 1.63 9.35
CA ILE A 15 -5.78 1.15 8.15
C ILE A 15 -4.74 0.71 7.14
N PHE A 16 -4.89 -0.51 6.61
CA PHE A 16 -4.02 -1.06 5.58
C PHE A 16 -4.71 -1.08 4.22
N ILE A 17 -4.04 -0.52 3.22
CA ILE A 17 -4.49 -0.42 1.82
C ILE A 17 -3.56 -1.25 0.94
N HIS A 18 -4.11 -2.27 0.27
CA HIS A 18 -3.36 -3.17 -0.61
C HIS A 18 -2.92 -2.50 -1.92
N GLY A 19 -1.99 -3.15 -2.63
CA GLY A 19 -1.55 -2.77 -3.97
C GLY A 19 -2.48 -3.28 -5.08
N SER A 20 -2.10 -2.99 -6.32
CA SER A 20 -2.87 -3.36 -7.52
C SER A 20 -3.14 -4.86 -7.60
N GLY A 21 -4.38 -5.23 -7.93
CA GLY A 21 -4.82 -6.61 -8.12
C GLY A 21 -4.94 -7.45 -6.84
N TRP A 22 -4.65 -6.88 -5.66
CA TRP A 22 -4.68 -7.59 -4.38
C TRP A 22 -5.96 -7.32 -3.58
N ASN A 23 -5.97 -7.74 -2.31
CA ASN A 23 -7.07 -7.58 -1.35
C ASN A 23 -6.54 -7.60 0.09
N THR A 24 -7.43 -7.66 1.08
CA THR A 24 -7.08 -7.70 2.52
C THR A 24 -6.08 -8.79 2.90
N ARG A 25 -6.02 -9.91 2.18
CA ARG A 25 -5.11 -11.04 2.48
C ARG A 25 -3.63 -10.65 2.43
N MET A 26 -3.27 -9.62 1.65
CA MET A 26 -1.92 -9.07 1.62
C MET A 26 -1.37 -8.78 3.01
N TRP A 27 -2.25 -8.39 3.93
CA TRP A 27 -1.91 -7.87 5.24
C TRP A 27 -2.13 -8.85 6.41
N TYR A 28 -2.47 -10.12 6.14
CA TYR A 28 -2.80 -11.06 7.21
C TYR A 28 -1.63 -11.29 8.19
N ASN A 29 -0.40 -11.29 7.72
CA ASN A 29 0.78 -11.40 8.56
C ASN A 29 0.98 -10.14 9.45
N GLN A 30 0.80 -8.95 8.89
CA GLN A 30 0.84 -7.69 9.62
C GLN A 30 -0.29 -7.62 10.65
N ARG A 31 -1.50 -8.02 10.25
CA ARG A 31 -2.65 -8.15 11.15
C ARG A 31 -2.34 -9.04 12.35
N ASP A 32 -1.83 -10.24 12.10
CA ASP A 32 -1.63 -11.23 13.16
C ASP A 32 -0.55 -10.79 14.16
N TYR A 33 0.44 -10.05 13.72
CA TYR A 33 1.46 -9.46 14.58
C TYR A 33 0.92 -8.24 15.35
N LEU A 34 0.27 -7.29 14.66
CA LEU A 34 -0.09 -5.99 15.23
C LEU A 34 -1.38 -5.99 16.04
N LYS A 35 -2.31 -6.93 15.82
CA LYS A 35 -3.62 -6.96 16.50
C LYS A 35 -3.56 -7.08 18.02
N SER A 36 -2.41 -7.46 18.58
CA SER A 36 -2.19 -7.53 20.02
C SER A 36 -1.96 -6.15 20.65
N SER A 37 -1.53 -5.16 19.87
CA SER A 37 -1.16 -3.82 20.33
C SER A 37 -1.89 -2.67 19.64
N MET A 38 -2.60 -2.95 18.54
CA MET A 38 -3.29 -1.96 17.70
C MET A 38 -4.64 -2.48 17.22
N GLU A 39 -5.54 -1.57 16.87
CA GLU A 39 -6.71 -1.92 16.07
C GLU A 39 -6.33 -1.89 14.59
N VAL A 40 -6.18 -3.07 14.00
CA VAL A 40 -5.84 -3.27 12.59
C VAL A 40 -7.10 -3.30 11.75
N ILE A 41 -7.19 -2.42 10.77
CA ILE A 41 -8.31 -2.27 9.85
C ILE A 41 -7.80 -2.57 8.44
N LEU A 42 -8.31 -3.62 7.82
CA LEU A 42 -7.95 -4.00 6.45
C LEU A 42 -9.09 -3.62 5.52
N VAL A 43 -8.79 -3.07 4.36
CA VAL A 43 -9.79 -2.68 3.38
C VAL A 43 -9.55 -3.40 2.04
N ASP A 44 -10.62 -3.91 1.44
CA ASP A 44 -10.62 -4.26 0.03
C ASP A 44 -11.03 -3.02 -0.77
N LEU A 45 -10.19 -2.58 -1.68
CA LEU A 45 -10.51 -1.46 -2.58
C LEU A 45 -11.73 -1.79 -3.48
N PRO A 46 -12.43 -0.80 -4.04
CA PRO A 46 -13.52 -1.03 -4.98
C PRO A 46 -13.15 -2.05 -6.07
N GLY A 47 -13.97 -3.07 -6.26
CA GLY A 47 -13.75 -4.12 -7.26
C GLY A 47 -12.80 -5.25 -6.84
N HIS A 48 -12.18 -5.17 -5.65
CA HIS A 48 -11.22 -6.15 -5.14
C HIS A 48 -11.80 -7.01 -4.02
N GLY A 49 -11.29 -8.22 -3.87
CA GLY A 49 -11.66 -9.12 -2.79
C GLY A 49 -13.16 -9.30 -2.66
N LYS A 50 -13.71 -8.86 -1.53
CA LYS A 50 -15.15 -8.90 -1.22
C LYS A 50 -15.86 -7.56 -1.47
N SER A 51 -15.13 -6.54 -1.94
CA SER A 51 -15.73 -5.24 -2.25
C SER A 51 -16.44 -5.26 -3.60
N PRO A 52 -17.65 -4.64 -3.70
CA PRO A 52 -18.36 -4.49 -4.96
C PRO A 52 -17.68 -3.44 -5.85
N GLY A 53 -18.13 -3.38 -7.10
CA GLY A 53 -17.69 -2.38 -8.08
C GLY A 53 -16.69 -2.93 -9.10
N ASP A 54 -16.18 -2.05 -9.94
CA ASP A 54 -15.34 -2.38 -11.08
C ASP A 54 -13.97 -1.69 -11.04
N GLY A 55 -13.44 -1.43 -9.83
CA GLY A 55 -12.26 -0.62 -9.64
C GLY A 55 -12.55 0.87 -9.81
N CYS A 56 -11.49 1.68 -9.74
CA CYS A 56 -11.56 3.13 -9.96
C CYS A 56 -10.57 3.56 -11.06
N ASP A 57 -10.88 4.64 -11.76
CA ASP A 57 -10.06 5.10 -12.87
C ASP A 57 -8.90 6.02 -12.43
N SER A 58 -8.91 6.43 -11.16
CA SER A 58 -7.87 7.31 -10.59
C SER A 58 -7.58 6.99 -9.11
N VAL A 59 -6.38 7.39 -8.65
CA VAL A 59 -6.01 7.35 -7.23
C VAL A 59 -6.96 8.20 -6.38
N GLU A 60 -7.45 9.30 -6.93
CA GLU A 60 -8.39 10.21 -6.25
C GLU A 60 -9.73 9.51 -5.94
N GLU A 61 -10.27 8.74 -6.87
CA GLU A 61 -11.51 7.98 -6.63
C GLU A 61 -11.32 6.88 -5.59
N TYR A 62 -10.19 6.16 -5.64
CA TYR A 62 -9.82 5.19 -4.60
C TYR A 62 -9.69 5.86 -3.24
N LYS A 63 -9.05 7.02 -3.17
CA LYS A 63 -8.91 7.83 -1.95
C LYS A 63 -10.27 8.16 -1.34
N GLU A 64 -11.23 8.62 -2.14
CA GLU A 64 -12.57 8.94 -1.67
C GLU A 64 -13.31 7.72 -1.10
N ALA A 65 -13.13 6.53 -1.73
CA ALA A 65 -13.70 5.30 -1.22
C ALA A 65 -13.12 4.92 0.15
N VAL A 66 -11.80 5.05 0.34
CA VAL A 66 -11.13 4.78 1.64
C VAL A 66 -11.51 5.84 2.68
N TYR A 67 -11.58 7.12 2.30
CA TYR A 67 -12.05 8.17 3.21
C TYR A 67 -13.48 7.93 3.67
N GLY A 68 -14.34 7.41 2.80
CA GLY A 68 -15.67 6.94 3.14
C GLY A 68 -15.67 5.87 4.25
N VAL A 69 -14.66 4.98 4.27
CA VAL A 69 -14.46 4.00 5.37
C VAL A 69 -14.10 4.70 6.67
N ILE A 70 -13.12 5.62 6.64
CA ILE A 70 -12.69 6.39 7.81
C ILE A 70 -13.89 7.07 8.49
N ARG A 71 -14.72 7.73 7.68
CA ARG A 71 -15.94 8.41 8.15
C ARG A 71 -16.97 7.43 8.71
N ARG A 72 -17.29 6.36 7.97
CA ARG A 72 -18.30 5.36 8.36
C ARG A 72 -17.93 4.65 9.66
N LEU A 73 -16.66 4.32 9.85
CA LEU A 73 -16.20 3.64 11.06
C LEU A 73 -15.98 4.60 12.24
N ASN A 74 -16.09 5.91 12.01
CA ASN A 74 -15.79 6.95 13.01
C ASN A 74 -14.45 6.67 13.71
N THR A 75 -13.40 6.45 12.92
CA THR A 75 -12.10 6.03 13.46
C THR A 75 -11.45 7.11 14.33
N GLY A 76 -11.88 8.36 14.20
CA GLY A 76 -11.09 9.52 14.60
C GLY A 76 -9.83 9.64 13.76
N ARG A 77 -8.81 10.31 14.27
CA ARG A 77 -7.48 10.32 13.62
C ARG A 77 -6.87 8.92 13.68
N CYS A 78 -6.36 8.42 12.56
CA CYS A 78 -5.79 7.07 12.46
C CYS A 78 -4.50 7.07 11.64
N TYR A 79 -3.71 6.01 11.80
CA TYR A 79 -2.59 5.72 10.89
C TYR A 79 -3.12 5.06 9.63
N VAL A 80 -2.45 5.32 8.49
CA VAL A 80 -2.77 4.66 7.23
C VAL A 80 -1.49 4.09 6.64
N ALA A 81 -1.51 2.81 6.34
CA ALA A 81 -0.42 2.07 5.70
C ALA A 81 -0.85 1.65 4.30
N GLY A 82 -0.03 1.89 3.29
CA GLY A 82 -0.34 1.51 1.93
C GLY A 82 0.87 0.95 1.18
N HIS A 83 0.59 -0.07 0.37
CA HIS A 83 1.58 -0.68 -0.51
C HIS A 83 1.34 -0.25 -1.96
N SER A 84 2.37 0.17 -2.67
CA SER A 84 2.31 0.47 -4.11
C SER A 84 1.18 1.47 -4.44
N LEU A 85 0.14 1.09 -5.19
CA LEU A 85 -1.09 1.87 -5.39
C LEU A 85 -1.68 2.34 -4.03
N GLY A 86 -1.75 1.44 -3.05
CA GLY A 86 -2.22 1.78 -1.70
C GLY A 86 -1.38 2.88 -1.05
N GLY A 87 -0.09 2.95 -1.34
CA GLY A 87 0.79 4.03 -0.89
C GLY A 87 0.48 5.38 -1.56
N ALA A 88 0.16 5.37 -2.86
CA ALA A 88 -0.31 6.56 -3.57
C ALA A 88 -1.64 7.07 -2.97
N ILE A 89 -2.58 6.15 -2.71
CA ILE A 89 -3.86 6.46 -2.04
C ILE A 89 -3.61 7.05 -0.64
N THR A 90 -2.68 6.47 0.12
CA THR A 90 -2.30 6.93 1.47
C THR A 90 -1.76 8.36 1.46
N MET A 91 -0.87 8.68 0.52
CA MET A 91 -0.36 10.05 0.38
C MET A 91 -1.46 11.03 -0.02
N SER A 92 -2.31 10.68 -0.98
CA SER A 92 -3.46 11.50 -1.39
C SER A 92 -4.45 11.73 -0.25
N LEU A 93 -4.70 10.72 0.60
CA LEU A 93 -5.51 10.87 1.82
C LEU A 93 -4.91 11.88 2.79
N ALA A 94 -3.61 11.76 3.09
CA ALA A 94 -2.94 12.66 4.04
C ALA A 94 -2.85 14.10 3.54
N LEU A 95 -2.73 14.32 2.23
CA LEU A 95 -2.77 15.65 1.62
C LEU A 95 -4.17 16.27 1.63
N SER A 96 -5.21 15.45 1.37
CA SER A 96 -6.60 15.95 1.25
C SER A 96 -7.31 16.06 2.60
N TYR A 97 -6.98 15.19 3.55
CA TYR A 97 -7.67 15.04 4.83
C TYR A 97 -6.68 14.93 6.01
N PRO A 98 -5.77 15.91 6.20
CA PRO A 98 -4.72 15.85 7.22
C PRO A 98 -5.27 15.69 8.63
N ASP A 99 -6.44 16.25 8.93
CA ASP A 99 -7.09 16.16 10.24
C ASP A 99 -7.61 14.75 10.57
N ALA A 100 -7.77 13.88 9.58
CA ALA A 100 -8.18 12.49 9.77
C ALA A 100 -6.99 11.54 9.94
N ILE A 101 -5.76 11.97 9.63
CA ILE A 101 -4.58 11.13 9.56
C ILE A 101 -3.59 11.48 10.68
N LYS A 102 -3.16 10.49 11.47
CA LYS A 102 -2.12 10.64 12.50
C LYS A 102 -0.71 10.50 11.92
N GLY A 103 -0.54 9.62 10.96
CA GLY A 103 0.72 9.33 10.29
C GLY A 103 0.52 8.32 9.18
N VAL A 104 1.51 8.21 8.30
CA VAL A 104 1.45 7.35 7.12
C VAL A 104 2.60 6.36 7.08
N VAL A 105 2.33 5.15 6.58
CA VAL A 105 3.33 4.13 6.29
C VAL A 105 3.28 3.84 4.79
N LEU A 106 4.34 4.17 4.10
CA LEU A 106 4.47 4.12 2.64
C LEU A 106 5.40 2.96 2.26
N ILE A 107 4.86 1.90 1.68
CA ILE A 107 5.60 0.67 1.41
C ILE A 107 5.68 0.44 -0.10
N GLY A 108 6.89 0.34 -0.66
CA GLY A 108 7.09 0.07 -2.08
C GLY A 108 6.29 1.02 -2.98
N THR A 109 6.42 2.34 -2.80
CA THR A 109 5.63 3.35 -3.52
C THR A 109 6.45 4.59 -3.86
N GLY A 110 5.83 5.60 -4.47
CA GLY A 110 6.49 6.84 -4.86
C GLY A 110 5.51 7.99 -5.08
N ALA A 111 6.01 9.23 -5.10
CA ALA A 111 5.23 10.44 -5.39
C ALA A 111 4.74 10.49 -6.86
N LYS A 112 5.32 9.66 -7.70
CA LYS A 112 4.92 9.42 -9.09
C LYS A 112 5.12 7.97 -9.39
N LEU A 113 4.11 7.31 -9.91
CA LEU A 113 4.18 5.94 -10.35
C LEU A 113 4.19 5.89 -11.89
N ARG A 114 5.01 5.01 -12.43
CA ARG A 114 5.09 4.79 -13.88
C ARG A 114 4.84 3.31 -14.16
N VAL A 115 3.98 3.06 -15.09
CA VAL A 115 3.65 1.72 -15.54
C VAL A 115 4.15 1.53 -16.96
N LEU A 116 4.82 0.41 -17.21
CA LEU A 116 5.27 0.08 -18.57
C LEU A 116 4.04 -0.17 -19.45
N PRO A 117 3.97 0.41 -20.67
CA PRO A 117 2.86 0.19 -21.59
C PRO A 117 2.53 -1.28 -21.83
N GLN A 118 3.56 -2.14 -21.85
CA GLN A 118 3.41 -3.60 -22.02
C GLN A 118 2.59 -4.25 -20.90
N ILE A 119 2.62 -3.70 -19.67
CA ILE A 119 1.78 -4.18 -18.55
C ILE A 119 0.32 -3.82 -18.82
N LEU A 120 0.03 -2.57 -19.16
CA LEU A 120 -1.32 -2.10 -19.45
C LEU A 120 -1.95 -2.88 -20.62
N GLU A 121 -1.21 -3.05 -21.70
CA GLU A 121 -1.69 -3.83 -22.84
C GLU A 121 -1.81 -5.32 -22.51
N GLY A 122 -0.83 -5.86 -21.80
CA GLY A 122 -0.76 -7.28 -21.49
C GLY A 122 -1.89 -7.73 -20.57
N ILE A 123 -2.28 -6.94 -19.57
CA ILE A 123 -3.38 -7.29 -18.65
C ILE A 123 -4.69 -7.53 -19.41
N THR A 124 -4.94 -6.79 -20.47
CA THR A 124 -6.17 -6.95 -21.28
C THR A 124 -6.08 -8.05 -22.34
N LYS A 125 -4.87 -8.33 -22.87
CA LYS A 125 -4.65 -9.29 -23.95
C LYS A 125 -4.28 -10.69 -23.46
N ASP A 126 -3.45 -10.77 -22.42
CA ASP A 126 -2.92 -12.01 -21.83
C ASP A 126 -2.60 -11.78 -20.35
N LYS A 127 -3.67 -11.79 -19.56
CA LYS A 127 -3.60 -11.51 -18.12
C LYS A 127 -2.63 -12.46 -17.40
N GLU A 128 -2.70 -13.75 -17.71
CA GLU A 128 -1.95 -14.79 -17.01
C GLU A 128 -0.43 -14.57 -17.14
N ASN A 129 0.07 -14.46 -18.37
CA ASN A 129 1.48 -14.19 -18.62
C ASN A 129 1.91 -12.82 -18.07
N THR A 130 1.04 -11.82 -18.14
CA THR A 130 1.37 -10.49 -17.64
C THR A 130 1.49 -10.49 -16.11
N VAL A 131 0.56 -11.12 -15.40
CA VAL A 131 0.63 -11.29 -13.94
C VAL A 131 1.89 -12.09 -13.56
N GLN A 132 2.22 -13.17 -14.29
CA GLN A 132 3.43 -13.96 -14.05
C GLN A 132 4.71 -13.11 -14.18
N ASN A 133 4.77 -12.21 -15.16
CA ASN A 133 5.89 -11.30 -15.35
C ASN A 133 5.96 -10.26 -14.22
N ILE A 134 4.81 -9.70 -13.80
CA ILE A 134 4.74 -8.76 -12.67
C ILE A 134 5.25 -9.43 -11.40
N VAL A 135 4.77 -10.63 -11.08
CA VAL A 135 5.22 -11.42 -9.92
C VAL A 135 6.73 -11.65 -9.98
N THR A 136 7.26 -11.99 -11.14
CA THR A 136 8.72 -12.19 -11.32
C THR A 136 9.52 -10.94 -10.96
N LEU A 137 9.02 -9.76 -11.31
CA LEU A 137 9.66 -8.47 -11.02
C LEU A 137 9.40 -7.97 -9.59
N ALA A 138 8.29 -8.41 -8.97
CA ALA A 138 7.87 -7.94 -7.65
C ALA A 138 8.68 -8.54 -6.50
N PHE A 139 9.30 -9.69 -6.69
CA PHE A 139 10.07 -10.38 -5.66
C PHE A 139 11.57 -10.31 -5.89
N SER A 140 12.33 -10.33 -4.79
CA SER A 140 13.77 -10.48 -4.86
C SER A 140 14.17 -11.85 -5.45
N LYS A 141 15.41 -11.97 -5.91
CA LYS A 141 15.95 -13.25 -6.39
C LYS A 141 15.99 -14.32 -5.29
N LYS A 142 16.02 -13.90 -4.02
CA LYS A 142 16.08 -14.78 -2.84
C LYS A 142 14.69 -15.21 -2.34
N ALA A 143 13.61 -14.62 -2.84
CA ALA A 143 12.26 -15.00 -2.46
C ALA A 143 11.94 -16.43 -2.86
N SER A 144 11.23 -17.15 -1.98
CA SER A 144 10.84 -18.53 -2.24
C SER A 144 9.85 -18.64 -3.41
N SER A 145 9.88 -19.78 -4.09
CA SER A 145 8.90 -20.07 -5.15
C SER A 145 7.47 -20.11 -4.60
N THR A 146 7.29 -20.55 -3.37
CA THR A 146 5.98 -20.58 -2.70
C THR A 146 5.39 -19.17 -2.58
N LEU A 147 6.17 -18.17 -2.10
CA LEU A 147 5.68 -16.79 -2.00
C LEU A 147 5.28 -16.24 -3.37
N LYS A 148 6.04 -16.55 -4.42
CA LYS A 148 5.73 -16.12 -5.79
C LYS A 148 4.48 -16.79 -6.33
N SER A 149 4.30 -18.10 -6.05
CA SER A 149 3.09 -18.84 -6.43
C SER A 149 1.86 -18.30 -5.70
N ASP A 150 1.96 -18.06 -4.39
CA ASP A 150 0.86 -17.52 -3.59
C ASP A 150 0.43 -16.13 -4.07
N ASP A 151 1.39 -15.29 -4.44
CA ASP A 151 1.15 -13.95 -5.01
C ASP A 151 0.44 -14.05 -6.36
N PHE A 152 0.92 -14.92 -7.25
CA PHE A 152 0.28 -15.19 -8.54
C PHE A 152 -1.14 -15.69 -8.35
N ASP A 153 -1.35 -16.71 -7.52
CA ASP A 153 -2.64 -17.33 -7.26
C ASP A 153 -3.67 -16.36 -6.67
N GLU A 154 -3.21 -15.35 -5.93
CA GLU A 154 -4.10 -14.33 -5.40
C GLU A 154 -4.40 -13.23 -6.43
N THR A 155 -3.37 -12.73 -7.11
CA THR A 155 -3.51 -11.65 -8.10
C THR A 155 -4.36 -12.10 -9.30
N ILE A 156 -4.21 -13.34 -9.75
CA ILE A 156 -4.96 -13.85 -10.92
C ILE A 156 -6.47 -13.95 -10.67
N LYS A 157 -6.94 -13.98 -9.42
CA LYS A 157 -8.37 -13.97 -9.06
C LYS A 157 -9.02 -12.62 -9.34
N CYS A 158 -8.25 -11.53 -9.27
CA CYS A 158 -8.78 -10.21 -9.59
C CYS A 158 -9.11 -10.11 -11.08
N ARG A 159 -10.20 -9.44 -11.42
CA ARG A 159 -10.64 -9.26 -12.82
C ARG A 159 -9.63 -8.42 -13.59
N ALA A 160 -9.41 -8.75 -14.86
CA ALA A 160 -8.45 -8.04 -15.71
C ALA A 160 -8.75 -6.54 -15.81
N GLU A 161 -10.02 -6.19 -15.94
CA GLU A 161 -10.47 -4.79 -16.03
C GLU A 161 -10.13 -4.00 -14.77
N VAL A 162 -10.23 -4.62 -13.59
CA VAL A 162 -9.89 -3.98 -12.30
C VAL A 162 -8.38 -3.78 -12.20
N ILE A 163 -7.58 -4.82 -12.50
CA ILE A 163 -6.11 -4.71 -12.52
C ILE A 163 -5.65 -3.64 -13.52
N TYR A 164 -6.29 -3.58 -14.69
CA TYR A 164 -6.00 -2.55 -15.69
C TYR A 164 -6.22 -1.15 -15.13
N LYS A 165 -7.38 -0.91 -14.48
CA LYS A 165 -7.70 0.38 -13.86
C LYS A 165 -6.71 0.76 -12.76
N ASP A 166 -6.27 -0.20 -11.95
CA ASP A 166 -5.25 0.04 -10.92
C ASP A 166 -3.95 0.54 -11.54
N PHE A 167 -3.44 -0.15 -12.55
CA PHE A 167 -2.21 0.27 -13.22
C PHE A 167 -2.38 1.57 -14.00
N ASN A 168 -3.56 1.79 -14.59
CA ASN A 168 -3.87 3.05 -15.24
C ASN A 168 -3.91 4.22 -14.22
N ALA A 169 -4.53 4.02 -13.07
CA ALA A 169 -4.53 4.99 -11.98
C ALA A 169 -3.11 5.28 -11.47
N CYS A 170 -2.27 4.24 -11.36
CA CYS A 170 -0.85 4.41 -11.02
C CYS A 170 -0.11 5.23 -12.07
N ASP A 171 -0.26 4.94 -13.36
CA ASP A 171 0.49 5.62 -14.43
C ASP A 171 0.15 7.11 -14.53
N HIS A 172 -1.07 7.48 -14.20
CA HIS A 172 -1.53 8.87 -14.16
C HIS A 172 -1.23 9.57 -12.82
N PHE A 173 -0.80 8.84 -11.79
CA PHE A 173 -0.51 9.42 -10.49
C PHE A 173 0.79 10.21 -10.48
N ASN A 174 0.71 11.49 -10.12
CA ASN A 174 1.86 12.36 -9.96
C ASN A 174 1.55 13.49 -8.97
N ILE A 175 2.15 13.41 -7.78
CA ILE A 175 2.06 14.44 -6.73
C ILE A 175 3.44 15.00 -6.35
N MET A 176 4.42 14.91 -7.27
CA MET A 176 5.78 15.37 -6.97
C MET A 176 5.84 16.82 -6.49
N ASP A 177 5.00 17.68 -7.05
CA ASP A 177 4.94 19.12 -6.68
C ASP A 177 4.23 19.36 -5.34
N PHE A 178 3.55 18.36 -4.80
CA PHE A 178 2.73 18.50 -3.59
C PHE A 178 3.22 17.65 -2.41
N VAL A 179 4.06 16.64 -2.65
CA VAL A 179 4.47 15.68 -1.61
C VAL A 179 5.19 16.33 -0.44
N SER A 180 5.90 17.43 -0.66
CA SER A 180 6.56 18.24 0.39
C SER A 180 5.57 18.94 1.33
N SER A 181 4.31 19.07 0.93
CA SER A 181 3.22 19.61 1.77
C SER A 181 2.63 18.59 2.73
N LEU A 182 3.08 17.34 2.70
CA LEU A 182 2.64 16.31 3.62
C LEU A 182 3.20 16.59 5.02
N GLN A 183 2.32 16.93 5.97
CA GLN A 183 2.69 17.42 7.30
C GLN A 183 2.55 16.38 8.40
N VAL A 184 2.03 15.20 8.09
CA VAL A 184 1.93 14.11 9.08
C VAL A 184 3.21 13.29 9.12
N PRO A 185 3.56 12.69 10.29
CA PRO A 185 4.69 11.76 10.37
C PRO A 185 4.61 10.68 9.29
N ALA A 186 5.74 10.34 8.70
CA ALA A 186 5.82 9.34 7.64
C ALA A 186 6.92 8.30 7.89
N LEU A 187 6.55 7.03 7.78
CA LEU A 187 7.48 5.89 7.67
C LEU A 187 7.48 5.41 6.21
N ILE A 188 8.66 5.31 5.63
CA ILE A 188 8.87 4.85 4.26
C ILE A 188 9.63 3.53 4.33
N ILE A 189 9.10 2.47 3.72
CA ILE A 189 9.71 1.14 3.70
C ILE A 189 9.89 0.68 2.25
N CYS A 190 11.08 0.19 1.91
CA CYS A 190 11.38 -0.29 0.58
C CYS A 190 12.35 -1.46 0.64
N GLY A 191 12.15 -2.47 -0.20
CA GLY A 191 13.16 -3.50 -0.44
C GLY A 191 14.29 -2.98 -1.33
N THR A 192 15.54 -3.38 -1.07
CA THR A 192 16.68 -2.94 -1.89
C THR A 192 16.64 -3.46 -3.31
N ASP A 193 15.94 -4.58 -3.53
CA ASP A 193 15.80 -5.25 -4.83
C ASP A 193 14.46 -4.93 -5.51
N ASP A 194 13.71 -3.93 -5.02
CA ASP A 194 12.43 -3.52 -5.63
C ASP A 194 12.67 -2.99 -7.05
N SER A 195 12.19 -3.76 -8.03
CA SER A 195 12.31 -3.42 -9.45
C SER A 195 11.11 -2.65 -10.00
N LEU A 196 9.96 -2.67 -9.30
CA LEU A 196 8.74 -1.98 -9.72
C LEU A 196 8.71 -0.52 -9.24
N THR A 197 9.04 -0.29 -7.98
CA THR A 197 9.24 1.04 -7.40
C THR A 197 10.62 1.13 -6.75
N PRO A 198 11.69 1.26 -7.56
CA PRO A 198 13.07 1.19 -7.10
C PRO A 198 13.36 2.14 -5.94
N PRO A 199 14.36 1.84 -5.08
CA PRO A 199 14.71 2.63 -3.90
C PRO A 199 14.87 4.13 -4.13
N LYS A 200 15.19 4.56 -5.35
CA LYS A 200 15.24 5.98 -5.72
C LYS A 200 13.92 6.73 -5.46
N TYR A 201 12.77 6.04 -5.53
CA TYR A 201 11.46 6.63 -5.24
C TYR A 201 11.30 6.87 -3.74
N SER A 202 11.73 5.91 -2.92
CA SER A 202 11.75 6.05 -1.47
C SER A 202 12.75 7.08 -0.98
N TYR A 203 13.92 7.18 -1.59
CA TYR A 203 14.88 8.27 -1.33
C TYR A 203 14.28 9.64 -1.65
N TYR A 204 13.57 9.76 -2.78
CA TYR A 204 12.87 11.00 -3.13
C TYR A 204 11.82 11.37 -2.08
N LEU A 205 10.96 10.43 -1.70
CA LEU A 205 9.96 10.66 -0.65
C LEU A 205 10.61 11.10 0.66
N ASN A 206 11.69 10.42 1.10
CA ASN A 206 12.38 10.74 2.34
C ASN A 206 13.05 12.12 2.31
N LYS A 207 13.50 12.56 1.14
CA LYS A 207 14.06 13.90 0.96
C LYS A 207 12.98 14.98 1.03
N GLU A 208 11.83 14.75 0.39
CA GLU A 208 10.78 15.76 0.25
C GLU A 208 9.83 15.82 1.46
N ILE A 209 9.58 14.69 2.15
CA ILE A 209 8.70 14.64 3.34
C ILE A 209 9.53 14.92 4.59
N LYS A 210 9.38 16.13 5.12
CA LYS A 210 10.14 16.58 6.29
C LYS A 210 9.88 15.69 7.51
N GLY A 211 10.95 15.21 8.13
CA GLY A 211 10.87 14.37 9.34
C GLY A 211 10.42 12.93 9.07
N SER A 212 10.37 12.50 7.81
CA SER A 212 10.10 11.10 7.48
C SER A 212 11.26 10.18 7.89
N ARG A 213 10.93 8.94 8.23
CA ARG A 213 11.89 7.85 8.51
C ARG A 213 11.91 6.90 7.32
N LEU A 214 13.10 6.66 6.76
CA LEU A 214 13.31 5.67 5.70
C LEU A 214 13.91 4.38 6.26
N VAL A 215 13.31 3.24 5.92
CA VAL A 215 13.81 1.90 6.23
C VAL A 215 14.00 1.14 4.92
N LEU A 216 15.25 0.92 4.54
CA LEU A 216 15.60 0.05 3.43
C LEU A 216 15.85 -1.36 3.98
N ILE A 217 15.24 -2.35 3.35
CA ILE A 217 15.33 -3.75 3.76
C ILE A 217 16.06 -4.54 2.69
N GLU A 218 17.26 -5.02 3.06
CA GLU A 218 18.12 -5.78 2.16
C GLU A 218 17.50 -7.12 1.75
N ASP A 219 17.83 -7.55 0.52
CA ASP A 219 17.40 -8.83 -0.04
C ASP A 219 15.87 -8.97 -0.07
N ALA A 220 15.16 -7.90 -0.40
CA ALA A 220 13.71 -7.87 -0.56
C ALA A 220 13.33 -7.07 -1.79
N GLY A 221 12.32 -7.53 -2.51
CA GLY A 221 11.73 -6.86 -3.66
C GLY A 221 10.59 -5.91 -3.28
N HIS A 222 9.68 -5.74 -4.21
CA HIS A 222 8.48 -4.91 -4.06
C HIS A 222 7.53 -5.44 -2.97
N MET A 223 7.41 -6.77 -2.85
CA MET A 223 6.58 -7.42 -1.82
C MET A 223 7.31 -7.57 -0.49
N VAL A 224 8.05 -6.53 -0.07
CA VAL A 224 8.91 -6.51 1.11
C VAL A 224 8.19 -6.94 2.39
N MET A 225 6.89 -6.62 2.54
CA MET A 225 6.06 -6.99 3.70
C MET A 225 5.72 -8.48 3.72
N MET A 226 5.88 -9.19 2.61
CA MET A 226 5.74 -10.66 2.52
C MET A 226 7.10 -11.35 2.63
N GLU A 227 8.16 -10.77 2.09
CA GLU A 227 9.50 -11.35 2.11
C GLU A 227 10.22 -11.18 3.45
N LYS A 228 9.98 -10.09 4.16
CA LYS A 228 10.69 -9.71 5.41
C LYS A 228 9.72 -9.28 6.49
N LEU A 229 8.78 -10.16 6.81
CA LEU A 229 7.66 -9.96 7.73
C LEU A 229 8.07 -9.26 9.04
N GLU A 230 9.05 -9.83 9.75
CA GLU A 230 9.46 -9.34 11.08
C GLU A 230 10.03 -7.92 11.03
N LYS A 231 10.85 -7.63 10.00
CA LYS A 231 11.46 -6.31 9.85
C LYS A 231 10.41 -5.24 9.57
N VAL A 232 9.46 -5.54 8.68
CA VAL A 232 8.36 -4.62 8.33
C VAL A 232 7.44 -4.42 9.52
N ASN A 233 7.03 -5.50 10.20
CA ASN A 233 6.14 -5.44 11.35
C ASN A 233 6.74 -4.61 12.49
N ARG A 234 8.02 -4.86 12.82
CA ARG A 234 8.74 -4.09 13.84
C ARG A 234 8.85 -2.62 13.47
N ALA A 235 9.19 -2.30 12.22
CA ALA A 235 9.31 -0.91 11.78
C ALA A 235 7.98 -0.15 11.92
N ILE A 236 6.84 -0.80 11.57
CA ILE A 236 5.50 -0.23 11.73
C ILE A 236 5.18 -0.04 13.22
N GLU A 237 5.41 -1.05 14.05
CA GLU A 237 5.12 -0.99 15.49
C GLU A 237 5.92 0.12 16.18
N GLU A 238 7.24 0.19 15.94
CA GLU A 238 8.11 1.23 16.49
C GLU A 238 7.67 2.63 16.04
N PHE A 239 7.26 2.79 14.77
CA PHE A 239 6.80 4.06 14.26
C PHE A 239 5.53 4.53 14.95
N VAL A 240 4.52 3.66 15.09
CA VAL A 240 3.26 4.01 15.75
C VAL A 240 3.48 4.31 17.24
N ARG A 241 4.29 3.50 17.95
CA ARG A 241 4.62 3.72 19.37
C ARG A 241 5.41 4.99 19.59
N GLY A 242 6.42 5.25 18.77
CA GLY A 242 7.25 6.46 18.89
C GLY A 242 6.47 7.77 18.69
N GLN A 243 5.36 7.75 17.97
CA GLN A 243 4.46 8.91 17.86
C GLN A 243 3.58 9.11 19.10
N LEU A 244 3.32 8.05 19.89
CA LEU A 244 2.57 8.16 21.15
C LEU A 244 3.41 8.85 22.24
N ASP A 245 4.70 8.53 22.30
CA ASP A 245 5.63 9.06 23.32
C ASP A 245 5.95 10.55 23.13
N THR A 246 5.74 11.10 21.91
CA THR A 246 6.02 12.52 21.60
C THR A 246 4.83 13.45 21.86
N HIS A 247 3.64 12.92 22.18
CA HIS A 247 2.40 13.68 22.38
C HIS A 247 1.78 13.45 23.78
N GLY A 248 2.51 12.84 24.73
CA GLY A 248 2.13 12.58 26.11
C GLY A 248 2.53 13.70 27.07
#